data_9e34d57893ea08475eed55b48e122f25
#
_entry.id   9e34d57893ea08475eed55b48e122f25
#
_cell.length_a   1.000
_cell.length_b   1.000
_cell.length_c   1.000
_cell.angle_alpha   90.00
_cell.angle_beta   90.00
_cell.angle_gamma   90.00
#
_symmetry.space_group_name_H-M   'P 1'
#
loop_
_entity.id
_entity.type
_entity.pdbx_description
1 polymer ?
#
loop_
_entity_poly.entity_id
_entity_poly.type
_entity_poly.pdbx_seq_one_letter_code
_entity_poly.pdbx_strand_id
1 'polypeptide(L)'
;IESNEFVNSMTKFMVWPEVFVPSRSESRVPSLKLVDSKKGSNKQTEIIQSEANGSFDLYVCGITPYDATHLGHAATYLSFDLINRYLSYSGIAVNYLQNITDVDDPLFVRANRDKVDWQELGKSQVQLFADDMTYLRVLPPKKFVSVSERIEKFALAVEKLLKSGAAYKLKT
;
A
#
# COMPACT_ATOMS: atom_id res chain seq x y z
N ILE A 1 22.27 -14.97 18.46
CA ILE A 1 21.13 -14.99 19.40
C ILE A 1 21.13 -13.61 20.06
N GLU A 2 20.12 -12.80 19.89
CA GLU A 2 19.92 -11.39 20.29
C GLU A 2 20.07 -10.38 19.17
N SER A 3 19.11 -10.41 18.23
CA SER A 3 18.90 -9.30 17.29
C SER A 3 17.42 -9.14 16.87
N ASN A 4 16.49 -9.52 17.72
CA ASN A 4 15.05 -9.53 17.39
C ASN A 4 14.24 -8.34 17.94
N GLU A 5 14.88 -7.28 18.43
CA GLU A 5 14.15 -6.12 19.01
C GLU A 5 14.19 -4.85 18.16
N PHE A 6 14.83 -4.81 17.00
CA PHE A 6 15.08 -3.56 16.27
C PHE A 6 14.16 -3.25 15.09
N VAL A 7 13.16 -4.06 14.81
CA VAL A 7 12.16 -3.68 13.79
C VAL A 7 10.90 -3.18 14.48
N ASN A 8 10.97 -1.97 14.97
CA ASN A 8 9.79 -1.24 15.43
C ASN A 8 9.01 -0.81 14.17
N SER A 9 8.14 -1.69 13.69
CA SER A 9 7.30 -1.42 12.51
C SER A 9 6.60 -0.09 12.61
N MET A 10 6.79 0.78 11.63
CA MET A 10 6.10 2.07 11.54
C MET A 10 4.58 1.93 11.50
N THR A 11 4.10 0.73 11.19
CA THR A 11 2.66 0.43 11.07
C THR A 11 2.04 -0.11 12.36
N LYS A 12 2.85 -0.57 13.32
CA LYS A 12 2.38 -1.25 14.53
C LYS A 12 1.52 -0.37 15.45
N PHE A 13 1.73 0.93 15.41
CA PHE A 13 1.03 1.91 16.26
C PHE A 13 -0.06 2.68 15.53
N MET A 14 -0.22 2.42 14.23
CA MET A 14 -1.18 3.13 13.40
C MET A 14 -2.61 2.69 13.73
N VAL A 15 -3.48 3.68 13.94
CA VAL A 15 -4.91 3.46 14.11
C VAL A 15 -5.64 3.91 12.85
N TRP A 16 -6.24 2.95 12.16
CA TRP A 16 -7.08 3.22 11.00
C TRP A 16 -8.33 2.33 11.09
N PRO A 17 -9.43 2.87 11.60
CA PRO A 17 -10.61 2.08 11.91
C PRO A 17 -11.31 1.56 10.65
N GLU A 18 -11.90 0.39 10.77
CA GLU A 18 -12.72 -0.18 9.71
C GLU A 18 -13.99 0.65 9.48
N VAL A 19 -14.40 0.71 8.21
CA VAL A 19 -15.62 1.36 7.79
C VAL A 19 -16.58 0.32 7.24
N PHE A 20 -17.82 0.32 7.72
CA PHE A 20 -18.83 -0.61 7.23
C PHE A 20 -19.17 -0.33 5.76
N VAL A 21 -19.14 -1.37 4.95
CA VAL A 21 -19.61 -1.38 3.56
C VAL A 21 -20.78 -2.34 3.48
N PRO A 22 -22.00 -1.87 3.16
CA PRO A 22 -23.15 -2.77 3.00
C PRO A 22 -22.89 -3.72 1.81
N SER A 23 -23.28 -4.96 1.95
CA SER A 23 -23.33 -5.90 0.82
C SER A 23 -24.73 -5.96 0.24
N ARG A 24 -24.85 -6.11 -1.07
CA ARG A 24 -26.14 -6.28 -1.75
C ARG A 24 -26.47 -7.77 -1.88
N SER A 25 -27.63 -8.16 -1.43
CA SER A 25 -28.01 -9.59 -1.37
C SER A 25 -28.68 -10.14 -2.63
N GLU A 26 -29.20 -9.33 -3.55
CA GLU A 26 -30.19 -9.90 -4.51
C GLU A 26 -30.23 -9.33 -5.95
N SER A 27 -29.28 -8.59 -6.46
CA SER A 27 -29.34 -8.20 -7.87
C SER A 27 -27.97 -8.16 -8.53
N ARG A 28 -27.96 -8.53 -9.81
CA ARG A 28 -26.79 -8.49 -10.66
C ARG A 28 -26.18 -7.09 -10.64
N VAL A 29 -25.03 -6.95 -10.00
CA VAL A 29 -24.26 -5.70 -10.07
C VAL A 29 -23.56 -5.69 -11.42
N PRO A 30 -23.55 -4.56 -12.16
CA PRO A 30 -22.78 -4.45 -13.40
C PRO A 30 -21.32 -4.82 -13.17
N SER A 31 -20.65 -5.42 -14.15
CA SER A 31 -19.22 -5.68 -14.03
C SER A 31 -18.42 -4.39 -14.01
N LEU A 32 -17.43 -4.31 -13.12
CA LEU A 32 -16.51 -3.18 -13.08
C LEU A 32 -15.57 -3.23 -14.29
N LYS A 33 -15.50 -2.11 -15.04
CA LYS A 33 -14.59 -1.95 -16.16
C LYS A 33 -13.59 -0.84 -15.86
N LEU A 34 -12.32 -1.16 -15.96
CA LEU A 34 -11.22 -0.21 -15.75
C LEU A 34 -10.38 -0.08 -17.02
N VAL A 35 -9.78 1.08 -17.21
CA VAL A 35 -8.81 1.29 -18.29
C VAL A 35 -7.50 0.60 -17.90
N ASP A 36 -7.05 -0.32 -18.75
CA ASP A 36 -5.80 -1.04 -18.57
C ASP A 36 -4.74 -0.47 -19.53
N SER A 37 -3.75 0.23 -18.98
CA SER A 37 -2.67 0.85 -19.75
C SER A 37 -1.87 -0.14 -20.60
N LYS A 38 -1.78 -1.41 -20.18
CA LYS A 38 -1.15 -2.48 -20.97
C LYS A 38 -1.88 -2.77 -22.27
N LYS A 39 -3.18 -2.51 -22.32
CA LYS A 39 -4.02 -2.72 -23.52
C LYS A 39 -4.19 -1.45 -24.36
N GLY A 40 -3.61 -0.33 -23.93
CA GLY A 40 -3.71 0.99 -24.58
C GLY A 40 -4.73 1.91 -23.91
N SER A 41 -4.55 3.22 -24.08
CA SER A 41 -5.20 4.29 -23.31
C SER A 41 -6.74 4.30 -23.33
N ASN A 42 -7.38 3.63 -24.27
CA ASN A 42 -8.84 3.64 -24.43
C ASN A 42 -9.49 2.24 -24.30
N LYS A 43 -8.72 1.22 -23.95
CA LYS A 43 -9.25 -0.15 -23.82
C LYS A 43 -9.61 -0.45 -22.37
N GLN A 44 -10.86 -0.73 -22.14
CA GLN A 44 -11.36 -1.17 -20.84
C GLN A 44 -11.17 -2.68 -20.69
N THR A 45 -10.77 -3.07 -19.48
CA THR A 45 -10.74 -4.46 -19.03
C THR A 45 -11.79 -4.66 -17.97
N GLU A 46 -12.59 -5.69 -18.14
CA GLU A 46 -13.52 -6.13 -17.10
C GLU A 46 -12.73 -6.76 -15.94
N ILE A 47 -13.07 -6.38 -14.72
CA ILE A 47 -12.51 -6.99 -13.53
C ILE A 47 -13.21 -8.32 -13.29
N ILE A 48 -12.47 -9.41 -13.41
CA ILE A 48 -12.94 -10.78 -13.19
C ILE A 48 -12.43 -11.26 -11.83
N GLN A 49 -13.29 -11.91 -11.07
CA GLN A 49 -12.89 -12.58 -9.82
C GLN A 49 -11.81 -13.62 -10.09
N SER A 50 -10.86 -13.75 -9.17
CA SER A 50 -9.97 -14.90 -9.16
C SER A 50 -10.78 -16.16 -8.91
N GLU A 51 -10.74 -17.11 -9.85
CA GLU A 51 -11.51 -18.37 -9.75
C GLU A 51 -11.06 -19.24 -8.57
N ALA A 52 -9.83 -19.08 -8.08
CA ALA A 52 -9.25 -19.99 -7.09
C ALA A 52 -9.84 -19.86 -5.68
N ASN A 53 -10.31 -18.69 -5.27
CA ASN A 53 -10.82 -18.46 -3.91
C ASN A 53 -11.99 -17.47 -3.83
N GLY A 54 -12.52 -17.00 -4.95
CA GLY A 54 -13.63 -16.04 -4.97
C GLY A 54 -13.29 -14.65 -4.45
N SER A 55 -12.00 -14.34 -4.28
CA SER A 55 -11.51 -13.04 -3.80
C SER A 55 -10.77 -12.25 -4.87
N PHE A 56 -10.70 -10.94 -4.69
CA PHE A 56 -9.94 -10.02 -5.53
C PHE A 56 -8.75 -9.46 -4.75
N ASP A 57 -7.55 -9.59 -5.30
CA ASP A 57 -6.34 -9.04 -4.71
C ASP A 57 -6.10 -7.63 -5.25
N LEU A 58 -6.19 -6.63 -4.36
CA LEU A 58 -5.97 -5.23 -4.66
C LEU A 58 -4.68 -4.74 -3.99
N TYR A 59 -3.68 -4.43 -4.79
CA TYR A 59 -2.47 -3.76 -4.33
C TYR A 59 -2.49 -2.29 -4.73
N VAL A 60 -2.30 -1.41 -3.76
CA VAL A 60 -2.16 0.03 -3.99
C VAL A 60 -0.82 0.48 -3.44
N CYS A 61 -0.04 1.15 -4.28
CA CYS A 61 1.24 1.72 -3.85
C CYS A 61 1.00 2.74 -2.75
N GLY A 62 1.77 2.64 -1.68
CA GLY A 62 1.66 3.52 -0.52
C GLY A 62 2.48 4.79 -0.63
N ILE A 63 2.65 5.46 0.50
CA ILE A 63 3.38 6.72 0.60
C ILE A 63 4.85 6.51 0.98
N THR A 64 5.69 7.51 0.66
CA THR A 64 6.95 7.75 1.35
C THR A 64 6.66 8.75 2.47
N PRO A 65 6.78 8.35 3.75
CA PRO A 65 6.28 9.15 4.88
C PRO A 65 7.30 10.23 5.31
N TYR A 66 7.59 11.17 4.41
CA TYR A 66 8.53 12.26 4.69
C TYR A 66 7.84 13.62 4.87
N ASP A 67 6.60 13.76 4.41
CA ASP A 67 5.84 14.99 4.52
C ASP A 67 4.32 14.72 4.61
N ALA A 68 3.56 15.75 4.98
CA ALA A 68 2.11 15.67 5.06
C ALA A 68 1.47 15.25 3.72
N THR A 69 0.34 14.59 3.83
CA THR A 69 -0.48 14.24 2.67
C THR A 69 -1.03 15.48 1.98
N HIS A 70 -1.34 15.37 0.72
CA HIS A 70 -1.94 16.44 -0.08
C HIS A 70 -3.09 15.89 -0.94
N LEU A 71 -3.80 16.75 -1.65
CA LEU A 71 -4.96 16.38 -2.47
C LEU A 71 -4.67 15.32 -3.53
N GLY A 72 -3.43 15.22 -4.01
CA GLY A 72 -3.02 14.14 -4.92
C GLY A 72 -3.09 12.77 -4.26
N HIS A 73 -2.65 12.65 -3.00
CA HIS A 73 -2.82 11.43 -2.22
C HIS A 73 -4.31 11.11 -2.01
N ALA A 74 -5.11 12.11 -1.61
CA ALA A 74 -6.55 11.94 -1.43
C ALA A 74 -7.22 11.43 -2.72
N ALA A 75 -6.92 12.02 -3.87
CA ALA A 75 -7.47 11.60 -5.17
C ALA A 75 -7.09 10.14 -5.50
N THR A 76 -5.84 9.75 -5.25
CA THR A 76 -5.37 8.38 -5.47
C THR A 76 -6.12 7.39 -4.59
N TYR A 77 -6.10 7.59 -3.28
CA TYR A 77 -6.67 6.62 -2.34
C TYR A 77 -8.20 6.55 -2.41
N LEU A 78 -8.90 7.67 -2.63
CA LEU A 78 -10.33 7.66 -2.87
C LEU A 78 -10.71 6.92 -4.16
N SER A 79 -9.90 7.02 -5.22
CA SER A 79 -10.14 6.27 -6.46
C SER A 79 -10.08 4.76 -6.25
N PHE A 80 -9.06 4.28 -5.51
CA PHE A 80 -8.95 2.86 -5.17
C PHE A 80 -9.97 2.42 -4.12
N ASP A 81 -10.35 3.30 -3.20
CA ASP A 81 -11.42 3.05 -2.23
C ASP A 81 -12.77 2.82 -2.92
N LEU A 82 -13.08 3.59 -3.97
CA LEU A 82 -14.28 3.36 -4.77
C LEU A 82 -14.29 1.98 -5.42
N ILE A 83 -13.16 1.54 -5.93
CA ILE A 83 -13.00 0.18 -6.50
C ILE A 83 -13.23 -0.86 -5.41
N ASN A 84 -12.57 -0.72 -4.26
CA ASN A 84 -12.70 -1.64 -3.12
C ASN A 84 -14.15 -1.72 -2.64
N ARG A 85 -14.82 -0.58 -2.44
CA ARG A 85 -16.24 -0.51 -2.04
C ARG A 85 -17.15 -1.14 -3.07
N TYR A 86 -16.93 -0.89 -4.35
CA TYR A 86 -17.75 -1.46 -5.41
C TYR A 86 -17.67 -2.99 -5.43
N LEU A 87 -16.45 -3.54 -5.34
CA LEU A 87 -16.23 -4.98 -5.29
C LEU A 87 -16.85 -5.60 -4.02
N SER A 88 -16.61 -4.99 -2.86
CA SER A 88 -17.16 -5.44 -1.58
C SER A 88 -18.70 -5.39 -1.58
N TYR A 89 -19.29 -4.30 -2.08
CA TYR A 89 -20.73 -4.16 -2.25
C TYR A 89 -21.31 -5.23 -3.20
N SER A 90 -20.54 -5.62 -4.21
CA SER A 90 -20.90 -6.69 -5.17
C SER A 90 -20.77 -8.09 -4.58
N GLY A 91 -20.42 -8.24 -3.31
CA GLY A 91 -20.22 -9.51 -2.63
C GLY A 91 -18.86 -10.17 -2.90
N ILE A 92 -17.92 -9.44 -3.50
CA ILE A 92 -16.57 -9.91 -3.77
C ILE A 92 -15.68 -9.61 -2.57
N ALA A 93 -15.05 -10.64 -1.99
CA ALA A 93 -14.04 -10.45 -0.96
C ALA A 93 -12.80 -9.76 -1.55
N VAL A 94 -12.41 -8.63 -0.99
CA VAL A 94 -11.21 -7.89 -1.44
C VAL A 94 -10.07 -8.09 -0.46
N ASN A 95 -8.92 -8.53 -0.95
CA ASN A 95 -7.67 -8.59 -0.20
C ASN A 95 -6.87 -7.32 -0.52
N TYR A 96 -7.18 -6.24 0.19
CA TYR A 96 -6.50 -4.97 0.00
C TYR A 96 -5.16 -4.95 0.75
N LEU A 97 -4.09 -4.70 0.02
CA LEU A 97 -2.74 -4.54 0.54
C LEU A 97 -2.17 -3.18 0.11
N GLN A 98 -1.50 -2.52 1.03
CA GLN A 98 -0.77 -1.29 0.79
C GLN A 98 0.61 -1.37 1.43
N ASN A 99 1.63 -0.82 0.78
CA ASN A 99 2.96 -0.68 1.38
C ASN A 99 3.20 0.72 1.93
N ILE A 100 4.27 0.88 2.69
CA ILE A 100 4.90 2.16 3.03
C ILE A 100 6.36 2.08 2.65
N THR A 101 6.85 3.10 1.93
CA THR A 101 8.26 3.26 1.59
C THR A 101 8.93 4.09 2.68
N ASP A 102 9.12 3.48 3.84
CA ASP A 102 9.67 4.09 5.06
C ASP A 102 11.21 4.07 5.12
N VAL A 103 11.86 3.62 4.07
CA VAL A 103 13.30 3.72 3.84
C VAL A 103 13.50 4.33 2.46
N ASP A 104 13.73 5.64 2.40
CA ASP A 104 13.86 6.38 1.15
C ASP A 104 14.61 7.70 1.40
N ASP A 105 15.36 8.16 0.39
CA ASP A 105 16.17 9.38 0.48
C ASP A 105 15.39 10.62 0.93
N PRO A 106 14.17 10.92 0.45
CA PRO A 106 13.40 12.07 0.91
C PRO A 106 13.16 12.10 2.42
N LEU A 107 12.93 10.95 3.04
CA LEU A 107 12.73 10.84 4.48
C LEU A 107 14.01 11.21 5.24
N PHE A 108 15.16 10.70 4.81
CA PHE A 108 16.45 11.00 5.43
C PHE A 108 16.86 12.46 5.25
N VAL A 109 16.64 13.00 4.04
CA VAL A 109 16.91 14.43 3.76
C VAL A 109 16.07 15.33 4.67
N ARG A 110 14.78 15.02 4.83
CA ARG A 110 13.87 15.77 5.69
C ARG A 110 14.28 15.66 7.16
N ALA A 111 14.56 14.46 7.65
CA ALA A 111 14.97 14.24 9.03
C ALA A 111 16.27 14.99 9.38
N ASN A 112 17.26 14.96 8.48
CA ASN A 112 18.52 15.69 8.64
C ASN A 112 18.30 17.22 8.63
N ARG A 113 17.46 17.74 7.74
CA ARG A 113 17.13 19.18 7.69
C ARG A 113 16.50 19.65 9.00
N ASP A 114 15.54 18.88 9.50
CA ASP A 114 14.73 19.24 10.67
C ASP A 114 15.41 18.81 11.99
N LYS A 115 16.57 18.12 11.91
CA LYS A 115 17.36 17.60 13.04
C LYS A 115 16.54 16.69 13.97
N VAL A 116 15.73 15.82 13.38
CA VAL A 116 14.90 14.83 14.07
C VAL A 116 15.32 13.41 13.68
N ASP A 117 14.97 12.45 14.53
CA ASP A 117 15.13 11.04 14.18
C ASP A 117 14.21 10.66 13.01
N TRP A 118 14.77 10.00 12.01
CA TRP A 118 14.03 9.66 10.80
C TRP A 118 12.91 8.62 11.04
N GLN A 119 13.10 7.73 12.02
CA GLN A 119 12.08 6.72 12.37
C GLN A 119 10.90 7.40 13.07
N GLU A 120 11.16 8.33 13.98
CA GLU A 120 10.11 9.08 14.65
C GLU A 120 9.36 10.00 13.67
N LEU A 121 10.10 10.64 12.75
CA LEU A 121 9.48 11.39 11.66
C LEU A 121 8.59 10.51 10.83
N GLY A 122 9.09 9.36 10.35
CA GLY A 122 8.33 8.42 9.55
C GLY A 122 7.06 7.93 10.26
N LYS A 123 7.16 7.53 11.55
CA LYS A 123 5.99 7.12 12.35
C LYS A 123 4.94 8.21 12.44
N SER A 124 5.36 9.47 12.70
CA SER A 124 4.44 10.59 12.80
C SER A 124 3.71 10.86 11.48
N GLN A 125 4.42 10.77 10.36
CA GLN A 125 3.82 10.98 9.03
C GLN A 125 2.90 9.81 8.61
N VAL A 126 3.22 8.58 8.99
CA VAL A 126 2.34 7.42 8.79
C VAL A 126 1.05 7.57 9.58
N GLN A 127 1.13 8.02 10.84
CA GLN A 127 -0.07 8.27 11.65
C GLN A 127 -0.91 9.41 11.05
N LEU A 128 -0.28 10.51 10.64
CA LEU A 128 -0.98 11.62 9.98
C LEU A 128 -1.70 11.16 8.71
N PHE A 129 -1.04 10.33 7.89
CA PHE A 129 -1.68 9.74 6.72
C PHE A 129 -2.91 8.90 7.10
N ALA A 130 -2.81 8.06 8.13
CA ALA A 130 -3.94 7.23 8.58
C ALA A 130 -5.10 8.09 9.11
N ASP A 131 -4.80 9.19 9.81
CA ASP A 131 -5.79 10.15 10.30
C ASP A 131 -6.51 10.84 9.13
N ASP A 132 -5.78 11.28 8.11
CA ASP A 132 -6.32 11.88 6.90
C ASP A 132 -7.23 10.89 6.13
N MET A 133 -6.79 9.64 5.98
CA MET A 133 -7.58 8.59 5.33
C MET A 133 -8.82 8.22 6.16
N THR A 134 -8.70 8.23 7.47
CA THR A 134 -9.85 8.05 8.39
C THR A 134 -10.86 9.18 8.24
N TYR A 135 -10.40 10.43 8.18
CA TYR A 135 -11.25 11.60 7.96
C TYR A 135 -12.00 11.51 6.63
N LEU A 136 -11.32 11.06 5.59
CA LEU A 136 -11.90 10.80 4.26
C LEU A 136 -12.75 9.52 4.21
N ARG A 137 -12.81 8.74 5.30
CA ARG A 137 -13.52 7.46 5.40
C ARG A 137 -13.06 6.42 4.38
N VAL A 138 -11.81 6.46 3.98
CA VAL A 138 -11.18 5.44 3.13
C VAL A 138 -11.06 4.13 3.90
N LEU A 139 -11.35 3.02 3.26
CA LEU A 139 -11.24 1.68 3.86
C LEU A 139 -9.77 1.35 4.19
N PRO A 140 -9.49 0.83 5.40
CA PRO A 140 -8.14 0.41 5.74
C PRO A 140 -7.70 -0.81 4.91
N PRO A 141 -6.40 -0.91 4.58
CA PRO A 141 -5.88 -2.13 3.98
C PRO A 141 -5.87 -3.29 5.00
N LYS A 142 -6.17 -4.50 4.54
CA LYS A 142 -6.01 -5.72 5.35
C LYS A 142 -4.56 -5.99 5.74
N LYS A 143 -3.63 -5.53 4.91
CA LYS A 143 -2.20 -5.60 5.16
C LYS A 143 -1.55 -4.28 4.78
N PHE A 144 -0.92 -3.67 5.76
CA PHE A 144 -0.13 -2.46 5.61
C PHE A 144 1.32 -2.82 5.94
N VAL A 145 2.22 -2.80 4.96
CA VAL A 145 3.55 -3.38 5.06
C VAL A 145 4.60 -2.32 4.82
N SER A 146 5.48 -2.11 5.79
CA SER A 146 6.63 -1.22 5.64
C SER A 146 7.79 -1.92 4.94
N VAL A 147 8.60 -1.13 4.21
CA VAL A 147 9.82 -1.62 3.55
C VAL A 147 10.85 -2.05 4.59
N SER A 148 10.98 -1.30 5.69
CA SER A 148 11.92 -1.62 6.78
C SER A 148 11.70 -3.01 7.36
N GLU A 149 10.45 -3.49 7.45
CA GLU A 149 10.13 -4.84 7.91
C GLU A 149 10.58 -5.96 6.93
N ARG A 150 10.97 -5.61 5.72
CA ARG A 150 11.26 -6.55 4.64
C ARG A 150 12.68 -6.46 4.11
N ILE A 151 13.51 -5.56 4.62
CA ILE A 151 14.88 -5.33 4.13
C ILE A 151 15.69 -6.62 4.05
N GLU A 152 15.66 -7.46 5.09
CA GLU A 152 16.40 -8.72 5.09
C GLU A 152 15.94 -9.66 3.95
N LYS A 153 14.64 -9.73 3.70
CA LYS A 153 14.09 -10.53 2.60
C LYS A 153 14.48 -9.97 1.23
N PHE A 154 14.55 -8.64 1.10
CA PHE A 154 15.01 -8.00 -0.13
C PHE A 154 16.51 -8.27 -0.35
N ALA A 155 17.33 -8.18 0.68
CA ALA A 155 18.76 -8.51 0.59
C ALA A 155 18.96 -9.94 0.09
N LEU A 156 18.27 -10.92 0.67
CA LEU A 156 18.31 -12.31 0.22
C LEU A 156 17.82 -12.49 -1.23
N ALA A 157 16.81 -11.74 -1.64
CA ALA A 157 16.31 -11.79 -3.02
C ALA A 157 17.36 -11.23 -4.00
N VAL A 158 17.99 -10.09 -3.65
CA VAL A 158 19.08 -9.49 -4.45
C VAL A 158 20.27 -10.46 -4.57
N GLU A 159 20.68 -11.12 -3.48
CA GLU A 159 21.74 -12.13 -3.55
C GLU A 159 21.41 -13.26 -4.51
N LYS A 160 20.17 -13.75 -4.52
CA LYS A 160 19.73 -14.78 -5.46
C LYS A 160 19.81 -14.31 -6.91
N LEU A 161 19.39 -13.07 -7.17
CA LEU A 161 19.47 -12.46 -8.51
C LEU A 161 20.94 -12.32 -8.97
N LEU A 162 21.84 -11.89 -8.08
CA LEU A 162 23.26 -11.81 -8.38
C LEU A 162 23.87 -13.19 -8.68
N LYS A 163 23.53 -14.20 -7.87
CA LYS A 163 24.00 -15.59 -8.07
C LYS A 163 23.50 -16.22 -9.37
N SER A 164 22.29 -15.87 -9.80
CA SER A 164 21.71 -16.38 -11.05
C SER A 164 22.15 -15.60 -12.30
N GLY A 165 22.92 -14.51 -12.15
CA GLY A 165 23.30 -13.63 -13.25
C GLY A 165 22.16 -12.73 -13.77
N ALA A 166 21.00 -12.72 -13.11
CA ALA A 166 19.89 -11.84 -13.46
C ALA A 166 20.08 -10.39 -12.98
N ALA A 167 21.06 -10.16 -12.12
CA ALA A 167 21.50 -8.84 -11.68
C ALA A 167 23.03 -8.76 -11.67
N TYR A 168 23.58 -7.54 -11.73
CA TYR A 168 25.02 -7.29 -11.64
C TYR A 168 25.30 -6.05 -10.79
N LYS A 169 26.51 -5.99 -10.20
CA LYS A 169 26.97 -4.83 -9.45
C LYS A 169 27.59 -3.80 -10.40
N LEU A 170 27.17 -2.55 -10.25
CA LEU A 170 27.87 -1.42 -10.88
C LEU A 170 29.10 -1.06 -10.04
N LYS A 171 30.15 -0.59 -10.72
CA LYS A 171 31.25 0.13 -10.05
C LYS A 171 30.79 1.59 -9.90
N THR A 172 30.44 1.97 -8.70
CA THR A 172 30.18 3.38 -8.33
C THR A 172 31.46 3.99 -7.82
#